data_f15eb39c2a8953b8307cf677339d9700
#
_entry.id   f15eb39c2a8953b8307cf677339d9700
#
_cell.length_a   1.000
_cell.length_b   1.000
_cell.length_c   1.000
_cell.angle_alpha   90.00
_cell.angle_beta   90.00
_cell.angle_gamma   90.00
#
_symmetry.space_group_name_H-M   'P 1'
#
loop_
_entity.id
_entity.type
_entity.pdbx_description
1 polymer ?
#
loop_
_entity_poly.entity_id
_entity_poly.type
_entity_poly.pdbx_seq_one_letter_code
_entity_poly.pdbx_strand_id
1 'polypeptide(L)'
;MNPDRVDRDRNAAGAGVTQLLVTRHGGLHPGDMELTDPRPDPPAGDGPVRIGLALGGGAVRGAAHIGVLSILEKAGLAPAVITGCSAGALVGALYAAGMSTPDISALARTLHWTRLVRPSITGRSLFETSRLGTFLDKTLDGRTFTDLALPFATVACELTTARRVVLDEGPVSSAVLASSAIPGVFPPVERDGMLLVDGSLVDMVPAALARSMGADIVVAVDVSGPLPRRPPKTMVQIMVAVSTLHPGVEGQLARDADLVLTPDVDAYAFWELSRMSEFEQAGAAAAEESLPLVQALVQVAEARAAWRDRQRP
;
A
#
# COMPACT_ATOMS: atom_id res chain seq x y z
N MET A 1 -40.86 -7.63 -39.09
CA MET A 1 -40.16 -8.15 -40.27
C MET A 1 -38.69 -7.87 -40.09
N ASN A 2 -37.96 -8.91 -39.89
CA ASN A 2 -36.53 -9.12 -39.89
C ASN A 2 -35.97 -8.96 -41.33
N PRO A 3 -34.71 -9.14 -41.67
CA PRO A 3 -33.44 -9.27 -40.92
C PRO A 3 -32.20 -8.65 -41.63
N ASP A 4 -31.07 -8.83 -40.96
CA ASP A 4 -29.69 -9.03 -41.47
C ASP A 4 -29.04 -8.10 -42.51
N ARG A 5 -27.93 -7.55 -42.10
CA ARG A 5 -26.69 -7.75 -42.84
C ARG A 5 -25.44 -7.57 -41.95
N VAL A 6 -24.74 -8.67 -41.85
CA VAL A 6 -23.34 -8.83 -41.48
C VAL A 6 -22.50 -8.17 -42.56
N ASP A 7 -21.53 -7.35 -42.20
CA ASP A 7 -20.34 -7.21 -43.00
C ASP A 7 -19.09 -7.26 -42.14
N ARG A 8 -18.24 -8.20 -42.49
CA ARG A 8 -16.91 -8.44 -41.95
C ARG A 8 -15.93 -7.59 -42.72
N ASP A 9 -15.12 -6.84 -42.05
CA ASP A 9 -13.78 -6.59 -42.57
C ASP A 9 -12.70 -6.67 -41.50
N ARG A 10 -11.72 -7.50 -41.82
CA ARG A 10 -10.50 -7.77 -41.09
C ARG A 10 -9.53 -6.62 -41.37
N ASN A 11 -8.94 -6.06 -40.32
CA ASN A 11 -7.50 -5.85 -40.17
C ASN A 11 -7.26 -4.79 -39.09
N ALA A 12 -6.63 -5.19 -38.02
CA ALA A 12 -5.42 -4.53 -37.54
C ALA A 12 -4.95 -5.26 -36.26
N ALA A 13 -3.82 -5.87 -36.41
CA ALA A 13 -3.05 -6.41 -35.28
C ALA A 13 -2.47 -5.25 -34.46
N GLY A 14 -2.44 -5.40 -33.14
CA GLY A 14 -1.53 -4.67 -32.26
C GLY A 14 -2.12 -3.50 -31.48
N ALA A 15 -3.07 -3.75 -30.60
CA ALA A 15 -3.31 -2.89 -29.45
C ALA A 15 -3.29 -3.75 -28.20
N GLY A 16 -2.28 -3.51 -27.35
CA GLY A 16 -2.05 -4.28 -26.15
C GLY A 16 -3.22 -4.20 -25.16
N VAL A 17 -3.75 -5.37 -24.83
CA VAL A 17 -4.74 -5.53 -23.78
C VAL A 17 -3.99 -5.46 -22.44
N THR A 18 -4.08 -4.32 -21.78
CA THR A 18 -3.79 -4.25 -20.36
C THR A 18 -5.14 -4.05 -19.66
N GLN A 19 -5.78 -5.15 -19.34
CA GLN A 19 -7.06 -5.14 -18.63
C GLN A 19 -6.77 -5.32 -17.14
N LEU A 20 -7.16 -4.34 -16.36
CA LEU A 20 -7.13 -4.36 -14.91
C LEU A 20 -8.09 -5.45 -14.40
N LEU A 21 -7.58 -6.44 -13.68
CA LEU A 21 -8.40 -7.41 -12.98
C LEU A 21 -8.52 -6.99 -11.51
N VAL A 22 -9.67 -6.41 -11.17
CA VAL A 22 -10.09 -6.25 -9.78
C VAL A 22 -10.81 -7.52 -9.36
N THR A 23 -10.18 -8.35 -8.54
CA THR A 23 -10.86 -9.51 -7.98
C THR A 23 -11.72 -9.07 -6.79
N ARG A 24 -13.00 -8.78 -7.04
CA ARG A 24 -14.05 -8.74 -6.02
C ARG A 24 -15.18 -9.69 -6.40
N HIS A 25 -15.72 -10.36 -5.42
CA HIS A 25 -17.03 -11.01 -5.51
C HIS A 25 -18.12 -9.93 -5.59
N GLY A 26 -18.44 -9.49 -6.80
CA GLY A 26 -19.49 -8.53 -7.08
C GLY A 26 -19.40 -8.02 -8.51
N GLY A 27 -20.33 -8.41 -9.37
CA GLY A 27 -20.30 -8.14 -10.80
C GLY A 27 -20.27 -6.65 -11.15
N LEU A 28 -19.33 -6.29 -12.02
CA LEU A 28 -19.29 -5.00 -12.71
C LEU A 28 -20.18 -5.05 -13.96
N HIS A 29 -20.97 -4.00 -14.17
CA HIS A 29 -21.74 -3.82 -15.41
C HIS A 29 -20.81 -3.34 -16.54
N PRO A 30 -20.98 -3.85 -17.79
CA PRO A 30 -20.10 -3.52 -18.94
C PRO A 30 -20.18 -2.08 -19.45
N GLY A 31 -20.98 -1.21 -18.83
CA GLY A 31 -21.22 0.16 -19.31
C GLY A 31 -20.35 1.25 -18.69
N ASP A 32 -19.56 0.96 -17.66
CA ASP A 32 -18.87 1.98 -16.87
C ASP A 32 -17.36 2.12 -17.17
N MET A 33 -16.88 1.56 -18.29
CA MET A 33 -15.49 1.67 -18.70
C MET A 33 -15.30 2.79 -19.73
N GLU A 34 -14.99 4.00 -19.26
CA GLU A 34 -14.27 4.97 -20.09
C GLU A 34 -12.83 4.50 -20.26
N LEU A 35 -12.42 4.31 -21.53
CA LEU A 35 -11.02 4.06 -21.90
C LEU A 35 -10.23 5.35 -21.63
N THR A 36 -9.58 5.42 -20.48
CA THR A 36 -8.64 6.49 -20.19
C THR A 36 -7.34 6.28 -20.97
N ASP A 37 -6.70 7.41 -21.33
CA ASP A 37 -5.43 7.55 -22.03
C ASP A 37 -4.37 6.51 -21.60
N PRO A 38 -3.58 5.94 -22.53
CA PRO A 38 -2.58 4.94 -22.17
C PRO A 38 -1.58 5.52 -21.18
N ARG A 39 -1.37 4.81 -20.07
CA ARG A 39 -0.39 5.20 -19.06
C ARG A 39 0.99 5.36 -19.70
N PRO A 40 1.77 6.39 -19.33
CA PRO A 40 3.13 6.49 -19.80
C PRO A 40 3.90 5.23 -19.40
N ASP A 41 4.61 4.65 -20.36
CA ASP A 41 5.50 3.53 -20.09
C ASP A 41 6.53 3.94 -19.04
N PRO A 42 6.83 3.07 -18.04
CA PRO A 42 7.89 3.35 -17.09
C PRO A 42 9.22 3.55 -17.83
N PRO A 43 10.13 4.37 -17.29
CA PRO A 43 11.45 4.56 -17.89
C PRO A 43 12.15 3.20 -18.02
N ALA A 44 12.60 2.87 -19.23
CA ALA A 44 13.26 1.60 -19.51
C ALA A 44 14.55 1.47 -18.70
N GLY A 45 14.58 0.57 -17.74
CA GLY A 45 15.81 0.14 -17.06
C GLY A 45 16.40 -1.08 -17.78
N ASP A 46 17.74 -1.13 -17.91
CA ASP A 46 18.46 -2.26 -18.54
C ASP A 46 18.62 -3.46 -17.55
N GLY A 47 17.79 -3.55 -16.53
CA GLY A 47 17.85 -4.54 -15.45
C GLY A 47 16.65 -5.50 -15.43
N PRO A 48 16.61 -6.44 -14.47
CA PRO A 48 15.46 -7.30 -14.26
C PRO A 48 14.22 -6.48 -13.92
N VAL A 49 13.05 -7.02 -14.29
CA VAL A 49 11.74 -6.40 -14.01
C VAL A 49 11.61 -6.09 -12.52
N ARG A 50 11.31 -4.84 -12.20
CA ARG A 50 11.21 -4.33 -10.84
C ARG A 50 9.76 -4.32 -10.38
N ILE A 51 9.44 -5.16 -9.41
CA ILE A 51 8.12 -5.15 -8.77
C ILE A 51 8.12 -4.07 -7.69
N GLY A 52 7.20 -3.12 -7.78
CA GLY A 52 6.88 -2.16 -6.72
C GLY A 52 5.69 -2.65 -5.91
N LEU A 53 5.81 -2.61 -4.58
CA LEU A 53 4.72 -2.97 -3.67
C LEU A 53 4.24 -1.72 -2.94
N ALA A 54 2.96 -1.35 -3.16
CA ALA A 54 2.33 -0.24 -2.48
C ALA A 54 1.42 -0.74 -1.36
N LEU A 55 1.79 -0.48 -0.11
CA LEU A 55 1.13 -0.98 1.10
C LEU A 55 0.20 0.08 1.69
N GLY A 56 -1.09 -0.20 1.70
CA GLY A 56 -2.11 0.72 2.18
C GLY A 56 -2.16 0.93 3.69
N GLY A 57 -2.77 2.04 4.10
CA GLY A 57 -3.15 2.26 5.48
C GLY A 57 -4.32 1.35 5.90
N GLY A 58 -4.45 1.07 7.20
CA GLY A 58 -5.53 0.21 7.70
C GLY A 58 -5.42 -0.18 9.16
N ALA A 59 -4.67 0.55 9.95
CA ALA A 59 -4.41 0.28 11.38
C ALA A 59 -3.95 -1.18 11.57
N VAL A 60 -4.57 -1.97 12.46
CA VAL A 60 -4.13 -3.35 12.74
C VAL A 60 -4.34 -4.31 11.56
N ARG A 61 -5.23 -3.99 10.62
CA ARG A 61 -5.41 -4.75 9.37
C ARG A 61 -4.14 -4.78 8.51
N GLY A 62 -3.22 -3.84 8.72
CA GLY A 62 -1.90 -3.81 8.09
C GLY A 62 -1.04 -5.06 8.35
N ALA A 63 -1.38 -5.90 9.33
CA ALA A 63 -0.74 -7.21 9.49
C ALA A 63 -0.93 -8.11 8.25
N ALA A 64 -1.95 -7.87 7.42
CA ALA A 64 -2.14 -8.57 6.15
C ALA A 64 -0.97 -8.34 5.17
N HIS A 65 -0.31 -7.18 5.22
CA HIS A 65 0.86 -6.91 4.40
C HIS A 65 2.00 -7.89 4.65
N ILE A 66 2.15 -8.38 5.88
CA ILE A 66 3.17 -9.37 6.26
C ILE A 66 2.91 -10.68 5.51
N GLY A 67 1.65 -11.12 5.49
CA GLY A 67 1.22 -12.31 4.75
C GLY A 67 1.48 -12.18 3.24
N VAL A 68 1.14 -11.03 2.64
CA VAL A 68 1.42 -10.74 1.23
C VAL A 68 2.92 -10.84 0.94
N LEU A 69 3.76 -10.14 1.71
CA LEU A 69 5.22 -10.16 1.55
C LEU A 69 5.78 -11.59 1.65
N SER A 70 5.32 -12.37 2.65
CA SER A 70 5.77 -13.75 2.85
C SER A 70 5.49 -14.65 1.63
N ILE A 71 4.33 -14.50 0.99
CA ILE A 71 3.98 -15.30 -0.19
C ILE A 71 4.77 -14.86 -1.42
N LEU A 72 4.91 -13.55 -1.64
CA LEU A 72 5.72 -13.02 -2.75
C LEU A 72 7.19 -13.43 -2.63
N GLU A 73 7.78 -13.38 -1.42
CA GLU A 73 9.15 -13.88 -1.19
C GLU A 73 9.31 -15.36 -1.54
N LYS A 74 8.40 -16.21 -1.03
CA LYS A 74 8.42 -17.66 -1.30
C LYS A 74 8.28 -17.99 -2.79
N ALA A 75 7.58 -17.15 -3.52
CA ALA A 75 7.41 -17.27 -4.97
C ALA A 75 8.60 -16.71 -5.79
N GLY A 76 9.62 -16.13 -5.15
CA GLY A 76 10.71 -15.45 -5.85
C GLY A 76 10.32 -14.11 -6.48
N LEU A 77 9.22 -13.52 -6.02
CA LEU A 77 8.64 -12.26 -6.52
C LEU A 77 8.80 -11.13 -5.49
N ALA A 78 9.91 -11.14 -4.75
CA ALA A 78 10.19 -10.11 -3.75
C ALA A 78 10.20 -8.71 -4.39
N PRO A 79 9.61 -7.69 -3.72
CA PRO A 79 9.56 -6.34 -4.25
C PRO A 79 10.97 -5.72 -4.34
N ALA A 80 11.21 -4.96 -5.42
CA ALA A 80 12.41 -4.15 -5.61
C ALA A 80 12.22 -2.71 -5.10
N VAL A 81 10.99 -2.29 -4.89
CA VAL A 81 10.60 -0.95 -4.38
C VAL A 81 9.39 -1.12 -3.48
N ILE A 82 9.37 -0.42 -2.35
CA ILE A 82 8.22 -0.40 -1.45
C ILE A 82 7.77 1.02 -1.19
N THR A 83 6.46 1.22 -1.24
CA THR A 83 5.82 2.43 -0.74
C THR A 83 4.77 2.07 0.30
N GLY A 84 4.53 2.94 1.26
CA GLY A 84 3.58 2.63 2.31
C GLY A 84 2.87 3.86 2.87
N CYS A 85 1.71 3.62 3.47
CA CYS A 85 0.96 4.61 4.23
C CYS A 85 0.58 4.01 5.59
N SER A 86 0.77 4.76 6.68
CA SER A 86 0.32 4.37 8.04
C SER A 86 0.83 2.96 8.42
N ALA A 87 -0.05 1.99 8.63
CA ALA A 87 0.34 0.61 8.90
C ALA A 87 1.20 -0.01 7.78
N GLY A 88 0.92 0.33 6.52
CA GLY A 88 1.74 -0.06 5.37
C GLY A 88 3.13 0.58 5.40
N ALA A 89 3.25 1.81 5.92
CA ALA A 89 4.56 2.45 6.15
C ALA A 89 5.37 1.70 7.21
N LEU A 90 4.74 1.25 8.29
CA LEU A 90 5.41 0.49 9.34
C LEU A 90 5.95 -0.85 8.80
N VAL A 91 5.09 -1.65 8.17
CA VAL A 91 5.50 -2.96 7.63
C VAL A 91 6.53 -2.79 6.52
N GLY A 92 6.31 -1.82 5.61
CA GLY A 92 7.23 -1.53 4.51
C GLY A 92 8.59 -1.08 4.98
N ALA A 93 8.68 -0.22 6.00
CA ALA A 93 9.94 0.24 6.58
C ALA A 93 10.73 -0.89 7.23
N LEU A 94 10.06 -1.75 8.01
CA LEU A 94 10.71 -2.91 8.65
C LEU A 94 11.27 -3.87 7.60
N TYR A 95 10.48 -4.15 6.57
CA TYR A 95 10.92 -5.01 5.47
C TYR A 95 12.07 -4.38 4.68
N ALA A 96 11.96 -3.11 4.31
CA ALA A 96 13.02 -2.38 3.60
C ALA A 96 14.30 -2.25 4.43
N ALA A 97 14.19 -2.26 5.77
CA ALA A 97 15.34 -2.34 6.66
C ALA A 97 16.02 -3.73 6.70
N GLY A 98 15.48 -4.72 5.97
CA GLY A 98 16.03 -6.07 5.88
C GLY A 98 15.51 -7.03 6.96
N MET A 99 14.46 -6.67 7.70
CA MET A 99 13.83 -7.58 8.66
C MET A 99 13.05 -8.66 7.90
N SER A 100 13.24 -9.93 8.27
CA SER A 100 12.53 -11.04 7.64
C SER A 100 11.01 -11.01 7.94
N THR A 101 10.19 -11.54 7.03
CA THR A 101 8.73 -11.59 7.26
C THR A 101 8.34 -12.37 8.53
N PRO A 102 9.02 -13.49 8.93
CA PRO A 102 8.78 -14.10 10.23
C PRO A 102 9.11 -13.20 11.42
N ASP A 103 10.19 -12.40 11.35
CA ASP A 103 10.57 -11.50 12.44
C ASP A 103 9.60 -10.33 12.57
N ILE A 104 9.13 -9.78 11.43
CA ILE A 104 8.08 -8.74 11.42
C ILE A 104 6.80 -9.29 12.05
N SER A 105 6.40 -10.52 11.70
CA SER A 105 5.24 -11.20 12.27
C SER A 105 5.40 -11.42 13.79
N ALA A 106 6.56 -11.90 14.23
CA ALA A 106 6.86 -12.07 15.65
C ALA A 106 6.79 -10.73 16.40
N LEU A 107 7.39 -9.67 15.84
CA LEU A 107 7.35 -8.33 16.39
C LEU A 107 5.89 -7.82 16.52
N ALA A 108 5.10 -7.95 15.44
CA ALA A 108 3.71 -7.51 15.41
C ALA A 108 2.88 -8.13 16.53
N ARG A 109 3.07 -9.43 16.82
CA ARG A 109 2.38 -10.13 17.93
C ARG A 109 2.78 -9.64 19.31
N THR A 110 3.93 -9.00 19.47
CA THR A 110 4.38 -8.41 20.75
C THR A 110 3.84 -7.01 20.99
N LEU A 111 3.24 -6.37 19.97
CA LEU A 111 2.74 -5.01 20.07
C LEU A 111 1.53 -4.92 20.99
N HIS A 112 1.64 -4.09 22.02
CA HIS A 112 0.58 -3.80 22.96
C HIS A 112 0.41 -2.29 23.05
N TRP A 113 -0.73 -1.77 22.68
CA TRP A 113 -1.02 -0.33 22.69
C TRP A 113 -0.66 0.33 24.01
N THR A 114 -0.99 -0.30 25.13
CA THR A 114 -0.70 0.23 26.48
C THR A 114 0.79 0.42 26.77
N ARG A 115 1.66 -0.26 26.02
CA ARG A 115 3.12 -0.12 26.15
C ARG A 115 3.67 0.97 25.21
N LEU A 116 3.01 1.22 24.09
CA LEU A 116 3.47 2.11 23.04
C LEU A 116 2.95 3.55 23.18
N VAL A 117 1.79 3.75 23.79
CA VAL A 117 1.18 5.06 23.93
C VAL A 117 0.80 5.35 25.38
N ARG A 118 0.69 6.64 25.70
CA ARG A 118 0.17 7.14 26.98
C ARG A 118 -0.93 8.15 26.73
N PRO A 119 -1.92 8.31 27.62
CA PRO A 119 -2.85 9.43 27.53
C PRO A 119 -2.11 10.75 27.47
N SER A 120 -2.52 11.63 26.56
CA SER A 120 -1.95 12.96 26.41
C SER A 120 -2.64 13.94 27.33
N ILE A 121 -1.86 14.84 27.95
CA ILE A 121 -2.35 15.96 28.77
C ILE A 121 -2.32 17.29 28.03
N THR A 122 -1.80 17.32 26.78
CA THR A 122 -1.57 18.56 26.04
C THR A 122 -2.82 19.11 25.35
N GLY A 123 -3.90 18.32 25.26
CA GLY A 123 -5.13 18.69 24.55
C GLY A 123 -5.01 18.65 23.00
N ARG A 124 -3.82 18.36 22.45
CA ARG A 124 -3.60 18.26 20.99
C ARG A 124 -3.93 16.89 20.41
N SER A 125 -4.05 15.85 21.24
CA SER A 125 -4.33 14.45 20.88
C SER A 125 -4.79 13.67 22.09
N LEU A 126 -5.37 12.50 21.87
CA LEU A 126 -5.76 11.59 22.96
C LEU A 126 -4.55 10.86 23.57
N PHE A 127 -3.55 10.56 22.76
CA PHE A 127 -2.34 9.86 23.20
C PHE A 127 -1.08 10.61 22.77
N GLU A 128 -0.02 10.45 23.54
CA GLU A 128 1.35 10.84 23.15
C GLU A 128 2.08 9.67 22.51
N THR A 129 2.99 9.98 21.59
CA THR A 129 3.70 9.02 20.75
C THR A 129 5.18 8.88 21.07
N SER A 130 5.67 9.49 22.14
CA SER A 130 7.09 9.45 22.53
C SER A 130 7.64 8.03 22.67
N ARG A 131 6.85 7.12 23.26
CA ARG A 131 7.22 5.71 23.37
C ARG A 131 7.18 4.97 22.03
N LEU A 132 6.21 5.28 21.18
CA LEU A 132 6.11 4.72 19.84
C LEU A 132 7.30 5.18 18.99
N GLY A 133 7.65 6.47 19.04
CA GLY A 133 8.84 6.99 18.36
C GLY A 133 10.12 6.30 18.84
N THR A 134 10.32 6.16 20.16
CA THR A 134 11.47 5.44 20.72
C THR A 134 11.49 3.95 20.32
N PHE A 135 10.31 3.32 20.26
CA PHE A 135 10.20 1.93 19.81
C PHE A 135 10.60 1.79 18.36
N LEU A 136 10.08 2.65 17.47
CA LEU A 136 10.43 2.66 16.05
C LEU A 136 11.93 2.91 15.83
N ASP A 137 12.48 3.89 16.56
CA ASP A 137 13.89 4.25 16.43
C ASP A 137 14.82 3.09 16.83
N LYS A 138 14.51 2.41 17.95
CA LYS A 138 15.23 1.21 18.36
C LYS A 138 15.06 0.04 17.39
N THR A 139 13.85 -0.17 16.87
CA THR A 139 13.56 -1.31 15.98
C THR A 139 14.22 -1.12 14.62
N LEU A 140 14.29 0.12 14.14
CA LEU A 140 14.93 0.50 12.89
C LEU A 140 16.42 0.86 13.07
N ASP A 141 16.95 0.72 14.30
CA ASP A 141 18.36 1.00 14.65
C ASP A 141 18.84 2.39 14.21
N GLY A 142 17.98 3.41 14.35
CA GLY A 142 18.26 4.78 13.96
C GLY A 142 18.52 5.01 12.46
N ARG A 143 18.17 4.05 11.59
CA ARG A 143 18.45 4.11 10.14
C ARG A 143 17.76 5.28 9.47
N THR A 144 18.45 5.82 8.48
CA THR A 144 17.92 6.74 7.48
C THR A 144 17.46 5.97 6.23
N PHE A 145 16.76 6.63 5.31
CA PHE A 145 16.32 6.00 4.07
C PHE A 145 17.50 5.48 3.22
N THR A 146 18.66 6.10 3.30
CA THR A 146 19.87 5.67 2.57
C THR A 146 20.51 4.40 3.13
N ASP A 147 20.16 4.02 4.37
CA ASP A 147 20.68 2.82 5.05
C ASP A 147 19.78 1.59 4.83
N LEU A 148 18.67 1.76 4.12
CA LEU A 148 17.72 0.68 3.84
C LEU A 148 18.25 -0.28 2.76
N ALA A 149 17.92 -1.55 2.89
CA ALA A 149 18.29 -2.59 1.93
C ALA A 149 17.52 -2.48 0.61
N LEU A 150 16.32 -1.86 0.66
CA LEU A 150 15.47 -1.62 -0.50
C LEU A 150 15.03 -0.16 -0.54
N PRO A 151 14.85 0.44 -1.73
CA PRO A 151 14.19 1.72 -1.90
C PRO A 151 12.80 1.70 -1.24
N PHE A 152 12.60 2.62 -0.33
CA PHE A 152 11.36 2.80 0.42
C PHE A 152 10.98 4.27 0.45
N ALA A 153 9.69 4.56 0.37
CA ALA A 153 9.12 5.87 0.65
C ALA A 153 7.76 5.73 1.33
N THR A 154 7.41 6.74 2.11
CA THR A 154 6.08 6.81 2.72
C THR A 154 5.45 8.16 2.47
N VAL A 155 4.16 8.27 2.76
CA VAL A 155 3.38 9.49 2.56
C VAL A 155 2.80 9.99 3.87
N ALA A 156 2.73 11.31 4.00
CA ALA A 156 2.02 11.99 5.07
C ALA A 156 1.15 13.11 4.49
N CYS A 157 0.21 13.62 5.26
CA CYS A 157 -0.57 14.80 4.94
C CYS A 157 -0.02 16.01 5.71
N GLU A 158 0.31 17.09 5.02
CA GLU A 158 0.61 18.36 5.66
C GLU A 158 -0.71 19.01 6.10
N LEU A 159 -0.85 19.23 7.42
CA LEU A 159 -2.12 19.55 8.08
C LEU A 159 -2.70 20.89 7.65
N THR A 160 -1.86 21.89 7.37
CA THR A 160 -2.32 23.26 7.09
C THR A 160 -2.73 23.47 5.63
N THR A 161 -2.13 22.70 4.72
CA THR A 161 -2.37 22.81 3.27
C THR A 161 -3.15 21.65 2.69
N ALA A 162 -3.36 20.57 3.46
CA ALA A 162 -3.93 19.30 3.03
C ALA A 162 -3.18 18.67 1.83
N ARG A 163 -1.88 18.95 1.69
CA ARG A 163 -1.06 18.40 0.61
C ARG A 163 -0.43 17.08 1.01
N ARG A 164 -0.31 16.20 0.04
CA ARG A 164 0.51 15.00 0.14
C ARG A 164 1.98 15.39 0.24
N VAL A 165 2.67 14.85 1.25
CA VAL A 165 4.11 14.95 1.43
C VAL A 165 4.71 13.57 1.27
N VAL A 166 5.68 13.42 0.37
CA VAL A 166 6.48 12.20 0.25
C VAL A 166 7.63 12.30 1.24
N LEU A 167 7.86 11.22 1.97
CA LEU A 167 8.93 11.10 2.95
C LEU A 167 9.84 9.94 2.50
N ASP A 168 11.00 10.28 1.99
CA ASP A 168 12.01 9.38 1.40
C ASP A 168 13.45 9.73 1.79
N GLU A 169 13.62 10.66 2.74
CA GLU A 169 14.93 11.07 3.26
C GLU A 169 14.90 11.28 4.78
N GLY A 170 16.09 11.34 5.39
CA GLY A 170 16.28 11.50 6.84
C GLY A 170 15.91 10.24 7.65
N PRO A 171 15.56 10.37 8.96
CA PRO A 171 15.24 9.23 9.82
C PRO A 171 13.96 8.52 9.42
N VAL A 172 14.01 7.20 9.18
CA VAL A 172 12.86 6.37 8.79
C VAL A 172 11.81 6.32 9.90
N SER A 173 12.24 6.21 11.16
CA SER A 173 11.35 6.18 12.32
C SER A 173 10.44 7.38 12.41
N SER A 174 10.99 8.58 12.17
CA SER A 174 10.24 9.85 12.14
C SER A 174 9.23 9.90 10.99
N ALA A 175 9.60 9.37 9.80
CA ALA A 175 8.71 9.32 8.64
C ALA A 175 7.54 8.36 8.87
N VAL A 176 7.80 7.17 9.41
CA VAL A 176 6.76 6.18 9.77
C VAL A 176 5.83 6.75 10.83
N LEU A 177 6.38 7.46 11.84
CA LEU A 177 5.58 8.11 12.88
C LEU A 177 4.65 9.17 12.29
N ALA A 178 5.15 10.01 11.35
CA ALA A 178 4.36 11.03 10.68
C ALA A 178 3.25 10.41 9.82
N SER A 179 3.59 9.38 9.03
CA SER A 179 2.63 8.65 8.19
C SER A 179 1.53 7.94 8.99
N SER A 180 1.75 7.69 10.29
CA SER A 180 0.83 6.99 11.20
C SER A 180 0.18 7.93 12.23
N ALA A 181 0.35 9.24 12.11
CA ALA A 181 -0.16 10.22 13.07
C ALA A 181 -1.65 10.53 12.83
N ILE A 182 -2.53 9.59 13.18
CA ILE A 182 -3.99 9.73 13.00
C ILE A 182 -4.50 10.97 13.74
N PRO A 183 -5.12 11.93 13.04
CA PRO A 183 -5.59 13.18 13.65
C PRO A 183 -6.49 12.96 14.86
N GLY A 184 -6.21 13.67 15.93
CA GLY A 184 -6.94 13.59 17.21
C GLY A 184 -6.56 12.36 18.05
N VAL A 185 -6.15 11.24 17.46
CA VAL A 185 -5.63 10.08 18.18
C VAL A 185 -4.19 10.32 18.60
N PHE A 186 -3.34 10.70 17.65
CA PHE A 186 -1.92 11.00 17.86
C PHE A 186 -1.62 12.49 17.56
N PRO A 187 -0.60 13.07 18.19
CA PRO A 187 -0.18 14.42 17.89
C PRO A 187 0.41 14.48 16.48
N PRO A 188 0.20 15.58 15.75
CA PRO A 188 0.92 15.83 14.51
C PRO A 188 2.44 15.83 14.74
N VAL A 189 3.19 15.37 13.75
CA VAL A 189 4.66 15.30 13.76
C VAL A 189 5.20 16.55 13.08
N GLU A 190 6.03 17.31 13.79
CA GLU A 190 6.77 18.43 13.22
C GLU A 190 8.02 17.93 12.52
N ARG A 191 8.12 18.18 11.21
CA ARG A 191 9.27 17.80 10.39
C ARG A 191 9.49 18.81 9.28
N ASP A 192 10.71 19.29 9.14
CA ASP A 192 11.14 20.24 8.11
C ASP A 192 10.22 21.48 7.98
N GLY A 193 9.76 22.01 9.13
CA GLY A 193 8.85 23.13 9.22
C GLY A 193 7.39 22.85 8.85
N MET A 194 7.06 21.59 8.53
CA MET A 194 5.71 21.12 8.24
C MET A 194 5.08 20.43 9.46
N LEU A 195 3.76 20.51 9.55
CA LEU A 195 2.98 19.81 10.56
C LEU A 195 2.27 18.62 9.92
N LEU A 196 2.83 17.41 10.09
CA LEU A 196 2.44 16.21 9.38
C LEU A 196 1.46 15.35 10.18
N VAL A 197 0.47 14.82 9.49
CA VAL A 197 -0.49 13.83 9.99
C VAL A 197 -0.58 12.63 9.05
N ASP A 198 -1.35 11.62 9.43
CA ASP A 198 -1.49 10.35 8.70
C ASP A 198 -1.74 10.57 7.20
N GLY A 199 -0.96 9.86 6.39
CA GLY A 199 -1.01 9.94 4.93
C GLY A 199 -2.31 9.44 4.32
N SER A 200 -3.06 8.63 5.06
CA SER A 200 -4.36 8.10 4.61
C SER A 200 -5.37 9.17 4.21
N LEU A 201 -5.22 10.40 4.72
CA LEU A 201 -6.08 11.52 4.36
C LEU A 201 -5.94 11.98 2.90
N VAL A 202 -4.81 11.67 2.26
CA VAL A 202 -4.46 12.18 0.91
C VAL A 202 -4.04 11.09 -0.07
N ASP A 203 -3.43 10.00 0.42
CA ASP A 203 -2.95 8.90 -0.42
C ASP A 203 -2.92 7.60 0.41
N MET A 204 -4.08 6.93 0.46
CA MET A 204 -4.26 5.72 1.28
C MET A 204 -3.36 4.56 0.84
N VAL A 205 -3.15 4.39 -0.46
CA VAL A 205 -2.32 3.32 -1.04
C VAL A 205 -1.43 3.94 -2.12
N PRO A 206 -0.16 4.26 -1.80
CA PRO A 206 0.70 5.11 -2.63
C PRO A 206 1.28 4.38 -3.86
N ALA A 207 0.40 3.88 -4.75
CA ALA A 207 0.77 3.11 -5.94
C ALA A 207 1.50 3.97 -6.98
N ALA A 208 1.03 5.20 -7.25
CA ALA A 208 1.70 6.12 -8.16
C ALA A 208 3.14 6.45 -7.69
N LEU A 209 3.36 6.50 -6.37
CA LEU A 209 4.69 6.73 -5.81
C LEU A 209 5.63 5.56 -6.11
N ALA A 210 5.17 4.31 -5.97
CA ALA A 210 5.97 3.13 -6.33
C ALA A 210 6.38 3.17 -7.81
N ARG A 211 5.47 3.58 -8.68
CA ARG A 211 5.75 3.77 -10.12
C ARG A 211 6.83 4.83 -10.33
N SER A 212 6.73 5.99 -9.69
CA SER A 212 7.72 7.08 -9.81
C SER A 212 9.10 6.71 -9.27
N MET A 213 9.18 5.76 -8.33
CA MET A 213 10.44 5.19 -7.83
C MET A 213 11.04 4.13 -8.76
N GLY A 214 10.47 3.93 -9.95
CA GLY A 214 11.01 3.08 -11.01
C GLY A 214 10.53 1.62 -10.93
N ALA A 215 9.34 1.36 -10.41
CA ALA A 215 8.71 0.05 -10.53
C ALA A 215 8.17 -0.15 -11.96
N ASP A 216 8.50 -1.28 -12.58
CA ASP A 216 7.95 -1.70 -13.88
C ASP A 216 6.53 -2.27 -13.73
N ILE A 217 6.27 -2.90 -12.59
CA ILE A 217 4.97 -3.45 -12.19
C ILE A 217 4.66 -2.93 -10.80
N VAL A 218 3.45 -2.43 -10.60
CA VAL A 218 2.97 -1.99 -9.28
C VAL A 218 1.86 -2.91 -8.79
N VAL A 219 2.14 -3.62 -7.70
CA VAL A 219 1.16 -4.39 -6.94
C VAL A 219 0.74 -3.56 -5.73
N ALA A 220 -0.52 -3.17 -5.69
CA ALA A 220 -1.10 -2.45 -4.57
C ALA A 220 -1.78 -3.41 -3.59
N VAL A 221 -1.65 -3.16 -2.30
CA VAL A 221 -2.34 -3.95 -1.26
C VAL A 221 -3.26 -3.02 -0.48
N ASP A 222 -4.54 -3.13 -0.75
CA ASP A 222 -5.58 -2.36 -0.08
C ASP A 222 -6.19 -3.16 1.09
N VAL A 223 -5.93 -2.71 2.29
CA VAL A 223 -6.48 -3.27 3.54
C VAL A 223 -7.47 -2.33 4.22
N SER A 224 -7.87 -1.26 3.54
CA SER A 224 -8.84 -0.29 4.07
C SER A 224 -10.20 -0.95 4.35
N GLY A 225 -10.69 -1.74 3.40
CA GLY A 225 -11.93 -2.50 3.51
C GLY A 225 -13.17 -1.65 3.78
N PRO A 226 -14.38 -2.20 3.73
CA PRO A 226 -15.57 -1.51 4.19
C PRO A 226 -15.53 -1.28 5.70
N LEU A 227 -16.35 -0.34 6.16
CA LEU A 227 -16.54 -0.10 7.58
C LEU A 227 -16.93 -1.42 8.28
N PRO A 228 -16.39 -1.66 9.48
CA PRO A 228 -16.69 -2.89 10.21
C PRO A 228 -18.21 -3.04 10.42
N ARG A 229 -18.71 -4.25 10.31
CA ARG A 229 -20.13 -4.57 10.54
C ARG A 229 -20.63 -4.11 11.93
N ARG A 230 -19.71 -3.95 12.88
CA ARG A 230 -19.99 -3.38 14.20
C ARG A 230 -19.65 -1.88 14.18
N PRO A 231 -20.62 -0.99 14.46
CA PRO A 231 -20.39 0.43 14.46
C PRO A 231 -19.35 0.80 15.53
N PRO A 232 -18.50 1.81 15.27
CA PRO A 232 -17.54 2.32 16.26
C PRO A 232 -18.29 2.90 17.47
N LYS A 233 -17.82 2.57 18.70
CA LYS A 233 -18.48 2.94 19.95
C LYS A 233 -17.74 4.02 20.75
N THR A 234 -16.48 4.25 20.46
CA THR A 234 -15.64 5.23 21.17
C THR A 234 -15.14 6.29 20.21
N MET A 235 -14.76 7.45 20.76
CA MET A 235 -14.18 8.55 19.98
C MET A 235 -12.95 8.08 19.18
N VAL A 236 -12.06 7.29 19.79
CA VAL A 236 -10.88 6.71 19.10
C VAL A 236 -11.32 5.86 17.92
N GLN A 237 -12.28 4.96 18.12
CA GLN A 237 -12.80 4.11 17.05
C GLN A 237 -13.42 4.92 15.89
N ILE A 238 -14.13 6.01 16.23
CA ILE A 238 -14.70 6.91 15.22
C ILE A 238 -13.59 7.63 14.44
N MET A 239 -12.58 8.18 15.13
CA MET A 239 -11.45 8.87 14.49
C MET A 239 -10.68 7.94 13.55
N VAL A 240 -10.36 6.72 14.02
CA VAL A 240 -9.69 5.72 13.18
C VAL A 240 -10.58 5.31 12.01
N ALA A 241 -11.90 5.13 12.22
CA ALA A 241 -12.84 4.84 11.15
C ALA A 241 -12.83 5.93 10.06
N VAL A 242 -12.90 7.19 10.47
CA VAL A 242 -12.89 8.33 9.54
C VAL A 242 -11.57 8.39 8.76
N SER A 243 -10.42 8.13 9.38
CA SER A 243 -9.13 8.13 8.69
C SER A 243 -8.96 6.97 7.70
N THR A 244 -9.78 5.93 7.80
CA THR A 244 -9.77 4.80 6.85
C THR A 244 -10.86 4.92 5.78
N LEU A 245 -11.74 5.93 5.85
CA LEU A 245 -12.73 6.20 4.82
C LEU A 245 -12.08 6.91 3.63
N HIS A 246 -11.96 6.24 2.52
CA HIS A 246 -11.39 6.82 1.30
C HIS A 246 -12.33 6.61 0.09
N PRO A 247 -13.34 7.48 -0.08
CA PRO A 247 -14.18 7.46 -1.27
C PRO A 247 -13.30 7.67 -2.51
N GLY A 248 -13.35 6.73 -3.47
CA GLY A 248 -12.59 6.84 -4.73
C GLY A 248 -11.21 6.19 -4.74
N VAL A 249 -10.75 5.54 -3.64
CA VAL A 249 -9.49 4.78 -3.65
C VAL A 249 -9.48 3.72 -4.76
N GLU A 250 -10.58 3.05 -5.02
CA GLU A 250 -10.70 2.06 -6.09
C GLU A 250 -10.39 2.66 -7.47
N GLY A 251 -10.97 3.82 -7.78
CA GLY A 251 -10.71 4.52 -9.03
C GLY A 251 -9.27 5.04 -9.17
N GLN A 252 -8.64 5.44 -8.05
CA GLN A 252 -7.24 5.81 -8.03
C GLN A 252 -6.36 4.58 -8.28
N LEU A 253 -6.56 3.50 -7.57
CA LEU A 253 -5.79 2.26 -7.72
C LEU A 253 -5.95 1.65 -9.12
N ALA A 254 -7.15 1.74 -9.70
CA ALA A 254 -7.39 1.31 -11.08
C ALA A 254 -6.50 2.04 -12.09
N ARG A 255 -6.08 3.27 -11.80
CA ARG A 255 -5.17 4.04 -12.67
C ARG A 255 -3.70 3.77 -12.39
N ASP A 256 -3.34 3.60 -11.12
CA ASP A 256 -1.96 3.71 -10.65
C ASP A 256 -1.29 2.35 -10.42
N ALA A 257 -2.07 1.28 -10.16
CA ALA A 257 -1.57 -0.08 -9.96
C ALA A 257 -1.85 -0.98 -11.17
N ASP A 258 -0.99 -1.98 -11.40
CA ASP A 258 -1.21 -3.03 -12.39
C ASP A 258 -2.05 -4.18 -11.81
N LEU A 259 -1.97 -4.39 -10.50
CA LEU A 259 -2.76 -5.35 -9.76
C LEU A 259 -3.07 -4.80 -8.37
N VAL A 260 -4.30 -5.01 -7.91
CA VAL A 260 -4.72 -4.69 -6.55
C VAL A 260 -5.08 -5.98 -5.82
N LEU A 261 -4.38 -6.23 -4.71
CA LEU A 261 -4.74 -7.27 -3.76
C LEU A 261 -5.60 -6.66 -2.67
N THR A 262 -6.75 -7.26 -2.43
CA THR A 262 -7.68 -6.85 -1.37
C THR A 262 -7.89 -8.03 -0.42
N PRO A 263 -7.05 -8.18 0.61
CA PRO A 263 -7.23 -9.22 1.62
C PRO A 263 -8.62 -9.14 2.28
N ASP A 264 -9.24 -10.29 2.55
CA ASP A 264 -10.52 -10.34 3.28
C ASP A 264 -10.31 -10.05 4.77
N VAL A 265 -10.34 -8.78 5.11
CA VAL A 265 -10.14 -8.27 6.47
C VAL A 265 -11.44 -7.80 7.13
N ASP A 266 -12.59 -8.03 6.49
CA ASP A 266 -13.89 -7.44 6.87
C ASP A 266 -14.51 -8.08 8.11
N ALA A 267 -14.11 -9.31 8.43
CA ALA A 267 -14.64 -10.05 9.57
C ALA A 267 -14.29 -9.39 10.91
N TYR A 268 -13.21 -8.58 10.96
CA TYR A 268 -12.68 -8.02 12.20
C TYR A 268 -12.50 -6.50 12.10
N ALA A 269 -12.64 -5.84 13.24
CA ALA A 269 -12.45 -4.40 13.29
C ALA A 269 -10.95 -4.03 13.23
N PHE A 270 -10.63 -2.90 12.61
CA PHE A 270 -9.27 -2.37 12.45
C PHE A 270 -8.60 -1.91 13.77
N TRP A 271 -9.22 -2.15 14.93
CA TRP A 271 -8.66 -1.95 16.28
C TRP A 271 -8.47 -3.25 17.07
N GLU A 272 -8.78 -4.42 16.48
CA GLU A 272 -8.70 -5.72 17.16
C GLU A 272 -7.29 -6.33 17.05
N LEU A 273 -6.34 -5.85 17.88
CA LEU A 273 -4.96 -6.36 17.93
C LEU A 273 -4.84 -7.88 18.15
N SER A 274 -5.84 -8.49 18.80
CA SER A 274 -5.85 -9.94 19.03
C SER A 274 -6.02 -10.76 17.75
N ARG A 275 -6.32 -10.11 16.63
CA ARG A 275 -6.57 -10.74 15.32
C ARG A 275 -5.44 -10.58 14.31
N MET A 276 -4.24 -10.26 14.77
CA MET A 276 -3.07 -10.08 13.89
C MET A 276 -2.80 -11.31 13.03
N SER A 277 -2.93 -12.53 13.60
CA SER A 277 -2.71 -13.78 12.85
C SER A 277 -3.74 -14.00 11.75
N GLU A 278 -5.00 -13.65 11.99
CA GLU A 278 -6.08 -13.77 11.01
C GLU A 278 -5.90 -12.78 9.87
N PHE A 279 -5.47 -11.55 10.16
CA PHE A 279 -5.14 -10.57 9.12
C PHE A 279 -3.93 -11.02 8.29
N GLU A 280 -2.88 -11.54 8.93
CA GLU A 280 -1.71 -12.08 8.23
C GLU A 280 -2.11 -13.23 7.29
N GLN A 281 -2.98 -14.15 7.75
CA GLN A 281 -3.51 -15.24 6.93
C GLN A 281 -4.36 -14.74 5.76
N ALA A 282 -5.20 -13.72 5.98
CA ALA A 282 -5.99 -13.10 4.91
C ALA A 282 -5.09 -12.49 3.83
N GLY A 283 -3.99 -11.84 4.23
CA GLY A 283 -3.00 -11.31 3.31
C GLY A 283 -2.30 -12.41 2.52
N ALA A 284 -1.91 -13.49 3.17
CA ALA A 284 -1.29 -14.64 2.52
C ALA A 284 -2.24 -15.28 1.48
N ALA A 285 -3.50 -15.50 1.86
CA ALA A 285 -4.51 -16.08 0.97
C ALA A 285 -4.75 -15.20 -0.28
N ALA A 286 -4.89 -13.88 -0.11
CA ALA A 286 -5.05 -12.96 -1.23
C ALA A 286 -3.83 -12.95 -2.18
N ALA A 287 -2.63 -13.05 -1.61
CA ALA A 287 -1.41 -13.14 -2.41
C ALA A 287 -1.31 -14.49 -3.15
N GLU A 288 -1.61 -15.62 -2.49
CA GLU A 288 -1.63 -16.95 -3.11
C GLU A 288 -2.61 -17.01 -4.30
N GLU A 289 -3.81 -16.49 -4.14
CA GLU A 289 -4.81 -16.42 -5.21
C GLU A 289 -4.33 -15.56 -6.39
N SER A 290 -3.58 -14.50 -6.11
CA SER A 290 -3.11 -13.55 -7.11
C SER A 290 -1.75 -13.92 -7.74
N LEU A 291 -1.03 -14.92 -7.23
CA LEU A 291 0.29 -15.29 -7.74
C LEU A 291 0.34 -15.52 -9.25
N PRO A 292 -0.62 -16.25 -9.88
CA PRO A 292 -0.59 -16.46 -11.33
C PRO A 292 -0.66 -15.15 -12.11
N LEU A 293 -1.40 -14.16 -11.60
CA LEU A 293 -1.52 -12.84 -12.22
C LEU A 293 -0.23 -12.02 -12.08
N VAL A 294 0.39 -12.03 -10.90
CA VAL A 294 1.69 -11.37 -10.68
C VAL A 294 2.75 -11.97 -11.60
N GLN A 295 2.81 -13.30 -11.72
CA GLN A 295 3.73 -14.00 -12.60
C GLN A 295 3.50 -13.65 -14.09
N ALA A 296 2.23 -13.59 -14.52
CA ALA A 296 1.89 -13.19 -15.87
C ALA A 296 2.29 -11.73 -16.18
N LEU A 297 2.11 -10.81 -15.21
CA LEU A 297 2.55 -9.41 -15.36
C LEU A 297 4.07 -9.33 -15.50
N VAL A 298 4.84 -10.11 -14.72
CA VAL A 298 6.30 -10.17 -14.82
C VAL A 298 6.71 -10.65 -16.21
N GLN A 299 6.15 -11.78 -16.70
CA GLN A 299 6.44 -12.31 -18.04
C GLN A 299 6.15 -11.29 -19.15
N VAL A 300 5.02 -10.57 -19.06
CA VAL A 300 4.68 -9.53 -20.02
C VAL A 300 5.68 -8.36 -19.96
N ALA A 301 6.09 -7.93 -18.77
CA ALA A 301 7.06 -6.86 -18.61
C ALA A 301 8.45 -7.27 -19.16
N GLU A 302 8.91 -8.49 -18.88
CA GLU A 302 10.15 -9.05 -19.42
C GLU A 302 10.10 -9.13 -20.95
N ALA A 303 9.00 -9.62 -21.54
CA ALA A 303 8.82 -9.68 -22.97
C ALA A 303 8.86 -8.29 -23.64
N ARG A 304 8.25 -7.28 -22.98
CA ARG A 304 8.32 -5.88 -23.44
C ARG A 304 9.73 -5.32 -23.38
N ALA A 305 10.46 -5.57 -22.30
CA ALA A 305 11.85 -5.15 -22.14
C ALA A 305 12.73 -5.76 -23.25
N ALA A 306 12.66 -7.09 -23.44
CA ALA A 306 13.40 -7.78 -24.48
C ALA A 306 13.03 -7.35 -25.91
N TRP A 307 11.78 -6.93 -26.14
CA TRP A 307 11.39 -6.37 -27.44
C TRP A 307 12.00 -4.99 -27.67
N ARG A 308 11.99 -4.12 -26.66
CA ARG A 308 12.61 -2.76 -26.72
C ARG A 308 14.11 -2.84 -26.99
N ASP A 309 14.81 -3.76 -26.32
CA ASP A 309 16.26 -3.94 -26.51
C ASP A 309 16.61 -4.38 -27.94
N ARG A 310 15.78 -5.18 -28.58
CA ARG A 310 15.96 -5.57 -30.00
C ARG A 310 15.69 -4.43 -30.99
N GLN A 311 15.02 -3.36 -30.56
CA GLN A 311 14.74 -2.19 -31.41
C GLN A 311 15.75 -1.06 -31.25
N ARG A 312 16.66 -1.16 -30.25
CA ARG A 312 17.75 -0.19 -30.10
C ARG A 312 18.74 -0.35 -31.26
N PRO A 313 19.09 0.76 -31.96
CA PRO A 313 20.00 0.75 -33.10
C PRO A 313 21.44 0.36 -32.68
#